data_518b3803761b69417cefd750f91dc73b
#
_entry.id   518b3803761b69417cefd750f91dc73b
#
_cell.length_a   1.000
_cell.length_b   1.000
_cell.length_c   1.000
_cell.angle_alpha   90.00
_cell.angle_beta   90.00
_cell.angle_gamma   90.00
#
_symmetry.space_group_name_H-M   'P 1'
#
loop_
_entity.id
_entity.type
_entity.pdbx_description
1 polymer ?
#
loop_
_entity_poly.entity_id
_entity_poly.type
_entity_poly.pdbx_seq_one_letter_code
_entity_poly.pdbx_strand_id
1 'polypeptide(L)'
;SVTALEVKHIPTEVTHCYGFRIEADGKIVTFSGDTEPCENIGRLARNADLLIHECTFPEVMIAHRLKSGVGTAAHTSPTELGQLASVAQVKSLVATHFGHFDSLSPGLKRAAGKHLRVELMGPHLLDEVAADIRKNYKGSLHLARDLMRIDL
;
A
#
# COMPACT_ATOMS: atom_id res chain seq x y z
N SER A 1 16.91 -17.02 3.20
CA SER A 1 16.63 -16.51 4.56
C SER A 1 15.31 -15.77 4.60
N VAL A 2 14.71 -15.63 5.81
CA VAL A 2 13.54 -14.79 6.07
C VAL A 2 13.85 -13.89 7.26
N THR A 3 13.67 -12.59 7.08
CA THR A 3 13.80 -11.57 8.14
C THR A 3 12.44 -10.96 8.39
N ALA A 4 12.00 -10.92 9.66
CA ALA A 4 10.81 -10.22 10.09
C ALA A 4 11.20 -9.01 10.94
N LEU A 5 10.60 -7.85 10.68
CA LEU A 5 10.73 -6.67 11.53
C LEU A 5 9.35 -6.13 11.86
N GLU A 6 9.21 -5.63 13.07
CA GLU A 6 7.96 -5.01 13.50
C GLU A 6 7.67 -3.74 12.70
N VAL A 7 6.42 -3.61 12.25
CA VAL A 7 5.91 -2.45 11.50
C VAL A 7 4.77 -1.78 12.27
N LYS A 8 4.41 -0.56 11.88
CA LYS A 8 3.47 0.27 12.62
C LYS A 8 2.07 0.19 11.99
N HIS A 9 1.18 -0.54 12.62
CA HIS A 9 -0.23 -0.62 12.20
C HIS A 9 -1.20 -0.49 13.37
N ILE A 10 -1.11 -1.38 14.33
CA ILE A 10 -1.92 -1.36 15.56
C ILE A 10 -0.98 -1.03 16.72
N PRO A 11 -1.45 -0.30 17.76
CA PRO A 11 -0.61 -0.05 18.93
C PRO A 11 -0.03 -1.34 19.51
N THR A 12 1.26 -1.33 19.83
CA THR A 12 2.01 -2.53 20.26
C THR A 12 1.48 -3.15 21.56
N GLU A 13 0.79 -2.35 22.35
CA GLU A 13 0.10 -2.81 23.57
C GLU A 13 -1.09 -3.73 23.25
N VAL A 14 -1.60 -3.69 22.01
CA VAL A 14 -2.72 -4.51 21.54
C VAL A 14 -2.21 -5.71 20.77
N THR A 15 -1.31 -5.49 19.81
CA THR A 15 -0.73 -6.57 18.98
C THR A 15 0.54 -6.10 18.28
N HIS A 16 1.36 -7.07 17.86
CA HIS A 16 2.54 -6.81 17.06
C HIS A 16 2.23 -7.09 15.58
N CYS A 17 2.62 -6.17 14.70
CA CYS A 17 2.49 -6.29 13.26
C CYS A 17 3.88 -6.41 12.63
N TYR A 18 4.03 -7.24 11.61
CA TYR A 18 5.33 -7.54 11.01
C TYR A 18 5.30 -7.40 9.50
N GLY A 19 6.38 -6.81 8.96
CA GLY A 19 6.77 -6.95 7.57
C GLY A 19 7.84 -8.05 7.43
N PHE A 20 7.99 -8.57 6.22
CA PHE A 20 8.89 -9.70 5.94
C PHE A 20 9.77 -9.40 4.73
N ARG A 21 11.04 -9.80 4.83
CA ARG A 21 11.99 -9.86 3.73
C ARG A 21 12.42 -11.29 3.52
N ILE A 22 12.24 -11.79 2.30
CA ILE A 22 12.60 -13.15 1.88
C ILE A 22 13.74 -13.04 0.88
N GLU A 23 14.84 -13.73 1.14
CA GLU A 23 15.98 -13.82 0.25
C GLU A 23 16.19 -15.28 -0.16
N ALA A 24 16.00 -15.57 -1.44
CA ALA A 24 16.13 -16.88 -2.04
C ALA A 24 16.60 -16.76 -3.49
N ASP A 25 17.44 -17.67 -3.93
CA ASP A 25 17.93 -17.78 -5.31
C ASP A 25 18.47 -16.46 -5.90
N GLY A 26 19.14 -15.68 -5.05
CA GLY A 26 19.70 -14.37 -5.44
C GLY A 26 18.65 -13.28 -5.64
N LYS A 27 17.41 -13.51 -5.25
CA LYS A 27 16.29 -12.56 -5.31
C LYS A 27 15.83 -12.14 -3.92
N ILE A 28 15.28 -10.93 -3.86
CA ILE A 28 14.79 -10.31 -2.64
C ILE A 28 13.33 -9.92 -2.84
N VAL A 29 12.45 -10.52 -2.05
CA VAL A 29 11.02 -10.18 -2.02
C VAL A 29 10.66 -9.65 -0.64
N THR A 30 9.98 -8.51 -0.59
CA THR A 30 9.53 -7.89 0.66
C THR A 30 8.01 -7.76 0.68
N PHE A 31 7.41 -8.10 1.83
CA PHE A 31 6.00 -7.90 2.13
C PHE A 31 5.87 -6.91 3.29
N SER A 32 5.04 -5.89 3.11
CA SER A 32 4.87 -4.88 4.16
C SER A 32 4.01 -5.36 5.33
N GLY A 33 3.00 -6.20 5.09
CA GLY A 33 1.83 -6.25 5.96
C GLY A 33 1.12 -4.89 5.92
N ASP A 34 0.13 -4.67 6.78
CA ASP A 34 -0.50 -3.36 6.94
C ASP A 34 0.38 -2.47 7.80
N THR A 35 0.72 -1.28 7.32
CA THR A 35 1.65 -0.38 8.03
C THR A 35 1.56 1.06 7.54
N GLU A 36 1.73 2.01 8.46
CA GLU A 36 2.17 3.35 8.08
C GLU A 36 3.66 3.33 7.70
N PRO A 37 4.17 4.35 6.99
CA PRO A 37 5.59 4.48 6.71
C PRO A 37 6.43 4.45 7.99
N CYS A 38 7.40 3.54 8.07
CA CYS A 38 8.30 3.43 9.21
C CYS A 38 9.70 2.99 8.76
N GLU A 39 10.68 3.18 9.65
CA GLU A 39 12.07 2.83 9.35
C GLU A 39 12.24 1.35 9.00
N ASN A 40 11.55 0.47 9.72
CA ASN A 40 11.70 -0.97 9.55
C ASN A 40 11.22 -1.45 8.16
N ILE A 41 10.10 -0.91 7.63
CA ILE A 41 9.71 -1.27 6.26
C ILE A 41 10.70 -0.74 5.23
N GLY A 42 11.29 0.45 5.44
CA GLY A 42 12.36 0.96 4.60
C GLY A 42 13.62 0.06 4.61
N ARG A 43 13.97 -0.50 5.78
CA ARG A 43 15.08 -1.45 5.93
C ARG A 43 14.80 -2.78 5.22
N LEU A 44 13.60 -3.35 5.38
CA LEU A 44 13.19 -4.58 4.71
C LEU A 44 13.18 -4.43 3.18
N ALA A 45 12.70 -3.29 2.68
CA ALA A 45 12.54 -3.00 1.25
C ALA A 45 13.86 -2.67 0.53
N ARG A 46 14.95 -2.39 1.27
CA ARG A 46 16.21 -1.95 0.65
C ARG A 46 16.71 -2.90 -0.43
N ASN A 47 16.86 -2.38 -1.67
CA ASN A 47 17.30 -3.10 -2.86
C ASN A 47 16.44 -4.34 -3.20
N ALA A 48 15.17 -4.38 -2.79
CA ALA A 48 14.29 -5.49 -3.11
C ALA A 48 14.06 -5.60 -4.63
N ASP A 49 14.10 -6.83 -5.13
CA ASP A 49 13.68 -7.12 -6.51
C ASP A 49 12.18 -6.91 -6.65
N LEU A 50 11.41 -7.27 -5.60
CA LEU A 50 9.98 -7.04 -5.51
C LEU A 50 9.60 -6.56 -4.11
N LEU A 51 8.90 -5.43 -4.04
CA LEU A 51 8.19 -4.97 -2.85
C LEU A 51 6.69 -5.14 -3.08
N ILE A 52 6.02 -5.93 -2.24
CA ILE A 52 4.57 -6.03 -2.16
C ILE A 52 4.14 -5.23 -0.93
N HIS A 53 3.42 -4.13 -1.16
CA HIS A 53 3.12 -3.17 -0.10
C HIS A 53 1.66 -2.74 -0.14
N GLU A 54 1.09 -2.58 1.03
CA GLU A 54 -0.24 -2.02 1.16
C GLU A 54 -0.32 -0.58 0.65
N CYS A 55 -1.48 -0.20 0.13
CA CYS A 55 -1.80 1.15 -0.33
C CYS A 55 -3.31 1.36 -0.18
N THR A 56 -3.76 1.48 1.06
CA THR A 56 -5.17 1.28 1.41
C THR A 56 -6.09 2.39 0.89
N PHE A 57 -5.63 3.64 0.86
CA PHE A 57 -6.46 4.78 0.48
C PHE A 57 -5.79 5.68 -0.55
N PRO A 58 -6.49 6.06 -1.64
CA PRO A 58 -6.01 7.11 -2.54
C PRO A 58 -5.93 8.47 -1.81
N GLU A 59 -5.08 9.37 -2.27
CA GLU A 59 -4.82 10.67 -1.63
C GLU A 59 -6.10 11.49 -1.42
N VAL A 60 -7.00 11.49 -2.40
CA VAL A 60 -8.27 12.21 -2.32
C VAL A 60 -9.15 11.69 -1.18
N MET A 61 -9.11 10.39 -0.92
CA MET A 61 -9.86 9.77 0.17
C MET A 61 -9.21 10.07 1.53
N ILE A 62 -7.88 10.08 1.61
CA ILE A 62 -7.13 10.50 2.81
C ILE A 62 -7.52 11.93 3.19
N ALA A 63 -7.47 12.85 2.25
CA ALA A 63 -7.86 14.24 2.47
C ALA A 63 -9.32 14.37 2.96
N HIS A 64 -10.23 13.58 2.39
CA HIS A 64 -11.63 13.55 2.82
C HIS A 64 -11.79 13.01 4.25
N ARG A 65 -11.11 11.92 4.60
CA ARG A 65 -11.15 11.31 5.93
C ARG A 65 -10.62 12.25 7.01
N LEU A 66 -9.49 12.91 6.76
CA LEU A 66 -8.91 13.90 7.67
C LEU A 66 -9.88 15.07 7.90
N LYS A 67 -10.51 15.58 6.85
CA LYS A 67 -11.51 16.65 6.92
C LYS A 67 -12.74 16.26 7.74
N SER A 68 -13.12 15.00 7.72
CA SER A 68 -14.28 14.44 8.43
C SER A 68 -13.92 13.99 9.86
N GLY A 69 -12.69 14.21 10.33
CA GLY A 69 -12.22 13.75 11.64
C GLY A 69 -12.05 12.23 11.75
N VAL A 70 -12.08 11.54 10.63
CA VAL A 70 -11.85 10.09 10.56
C VAL A 70 -10.38 9.87 10.27
N GLY A 71 -9.63 9.25 11.19
CA GLY A 71 -8.22 8.96 11.01
C GLY A 71 -7.96 8.05 9.80
N THR A 72 -6.77 8.22 9.22
CA THR A 72 -6.23 7.30 8.21
C THR A 72 -5.29 6.28 8.88
N ALA A 73 -5.38 6.20 10.19
CA ALA A 73 -4.41 5.60 11.07
C ALA A 73 -3.79 4.33 10.49
N ALA A 74 -2.46 4.33 10.50
CA ALA A 74 -1.62 3.16 10.32
C ALA A 74 -1.61 2.53 8.93
N HIS A 75 -1.84 3.33 7.87
CA HIS A 75 -1.72 2.90 6.48
C HIS A 75 -0.83 3.85 5.67
N THR A 76 -0.26 3.34 4.58
CA THR A 76 0.62 4.09 3.69
C THR A 76 -0.16 4.69 2.52
N SER A 77 0.02 5.99 2.27
CA SER A 77 -0.55 6.68 1.12
C SER A 77 0.22 6.37 -0.18
N PRO A 78 -0.39 6.58 -1.37
CA PRO A 78 0.30 6.40 -2.65
C PRO A 78 1.57 7.24 -2.79
N THR A 79 1.54 8.48 -2.35
CA THR A 79 2.70 9.39 -2.40
C THR A 79 3.83 8.88 -1.52
N GLU A 80 3.53 8.47 -0.28
CA GLU A 80 4.50 7.90 0.66
C GLU A 80 5.06 6.57 0.17
N LEU A 81 4.21 5.70 -0.40
CA LEU A 81 4.65 4.45 -1.00
C LEU A 81 5.65 4.68 -2.15
N GLY A 82 5.36 5.65 -3.02
CA GLY A 82 6.28 6.04 -4.08
C GLY A 82 7.62 6.54 -3.55
N GLN A 83 7.61 7.35 -2.50
CA GLN A 83 8.83 7.84 -1.84
C GLN A 83 9.62 6.70 -1.20
N LEU A 84 8.95 5.83 -0.44
CA LEU A 84 9.57 4.66 0.20
C LEU A 84 10.24 3.75 -0.84
N ALA A 85 9.53 3.37 -1.90
CA ALA A 85 10.04 2.49 -2.94
C ALA A 85 11.25 3.11 -3.68
N SER A 86 11.22 4.43 -3.91
CA SER A 86 12.33 5.16 -4.52
C SER A 86 13.56 5.20 -3.61
N VAL A 87 13.40 5.59 -2.35
CA VAL A 87 14.50 5.68 -1.38
C VAL A 87 15.10 4.31 -1.10
N ALA A 88 14.26 3.27 -1.01
CA ALA A 88 14.72 1.89 -0.81
C ALA A 88 15.32 1.25 -2.07
N GLN A 89 15.32 1.93 -3.22
CA GLN A 89 15.83 1.43 -4.50
C GLN A 89 15.17 0.12 -4.94
N VAL A 90 13.86 0.02 -4.75
CA VAL A 90 13.04 -1.14 -5.14
C VAL A 90 13.01 -1.23 -6.67
N LYS A 91 13.21 -2.42 -7.24
CA LYS A 91 13.17 -2.62 -8.71
C LYS A 91 11.74 -2.72 -9.22
N SER A 92 10.90 -3.51 -8.53
CA SER A 92 9.49 -3.70 -8.89
C SER A 92 8.60 -3.54 -7.65
N LEU A 93 7.52 -2.78 -7.79
CA LEU A 93 6.55 -2.48 -6.73
C LEU A 93 5.19 -3.05 -7.10
N VAL A 94 4.58 -3.77 -6.18
CA VAL A 94 3.17 -4.16 -6.21
C VAL A 94 2.43 -3.39 -5.12
N ALA A 95 1.54 -2.50 -5.49
CA ALA A 95 0.60 -1.89 -4.57
C ALA A 95 -0.62 -2.79 -4.41
N THR A 96 -1.04 -3.04 -3.17
CA THR A 96 -2.14 -3.95 -2.83
C THR A 96 -2.97 -3.42 -1.66
N HIS A 97 -3.90 -4.22 -1.14
CA HIS A 97 -4.73 -3.88 0.02
C HIS A 97 -5.59 -2.63 -0.21
N PHE A 98 -6.18 -2.49 -1.39
CA PHE A 98 -7.06 -1.38 -1.70
C PHE A 98 -8.34 -1.45 -0.87
N GLY A 99 -8.73 -0.35 -0.22
CA GLY A 99 -9.83 -0.28 0.74
C GLY A 99 -11.24 -0.35 0.12
N HIS A 100 -11.49 -1.24 -0.82
CA HIS A 100 -12.76 -1.45 -1.52
C HIS A 100 -13.30 -0.22 -2.30
N PHE A 101 -12.53 0.85 -2.41
CA PHE A 101 -12.93 2.04 -3.14
C PHE A 101 -13.07 1.78 -4.65
N ASP A 102 -12.36 0.80 -5.19
CA ASP A 102 -12.41 0.37 -6.58
C ASP A 102 -13.62 -0.50 -6.92
N SER A 103 -14.38 -0.94 -5.89
CA SER A 103 -15.50 -1.85 -6.07
C SER A 103 -16.67 -1.21 -6.82
N LEU A 104 -17.15 -1.92 -7.84
CA LEU A 104 -18.38 -1.59 -8.55
C LEU A 104 -19.63 -2.21 -7.90
N SER A 105 -19.47 -2.97 -6.80
CA SER A 105 -20.58 -3.65 -6.13
C SER A 105 -21.66 -2.66 -5.66
N PRO A 106 -22.92 -2.80 -6.10
CA PRO A 106 -24.00 -1.91 -5.66
C PRO A 106 -24.26 -1.95 -4.16
N GLY A 107 -23.95 -3.08 -3.50
CA GLY A 107 -24.07 -3.25 -2.06
C GLY A 107 -23.03 -2.42 -1.30
N LEU A 108 -21.77 -2.49 -1.72
CA LEU A 108 -20.70 -1.70 -1.15
C LEU A 108 -20.89 -0.21 -1.42
N LYS A 109 -21.32 0.19 -2.62
CA LYS A 109 -21.65 1.58 -2.94
C LYS A 109 -22.77 2.13 -2.03
N ARG A 110 -23.80 1.34 -1.75
CA ARG A 110 -24.87 1.75 -0.82
C ARG A 110 -24.38 1.87 0.62
N ALA A 111 -23.58 0.92 1.07
CA ALA A 111 -23.01 0.94 2.43
C ALA A 111 -22.04 2.12 2.61
N ALA A 112 -21.16 2.34 1.65
CA ALA A 112 -20.18 3.42 1.65
C ALA A 112 -20.82 4.80 1.39
N GLY A 113 -21.84 4.87 0.53
CA GLY A 113 -22.51 6.12 0.13
C GLY A 113 -23.25 6.84 1.27
N LYS A 114 -23.43 6.20 2.42
CA LYS A 114 -23.85 6.87 3.64
C LYS A 114 -22.76 7.73 4.29
N HIS A 115 -21.50 7.49 3.95
CA HIS A 115 -20.33 8.10 4.58
C HIS A 115 -19.30 8.64 3.57
N LEU A 116 -19.39 8.26 2.30
CA LEU A 116 -18.48 8.66 1.24
C LEU A 116 -19.24 9.23 0.04
N ARG A 117 -18.69 10.26 -0.57
CA ARG A 117 -19.23 10.76 -1.85
C ARG A 117 -19.03 9.72 -2.93
N VAL A 118 -19.96 9.62 -3.88
CA VAL A 118 -19.89 8.64 -4.99
C VAL A 118 -18.63 8.83 -5.85
N GLU A 119 -18.12 10.05 -5.95
CA GLU A 119 -16.89 10.38 -6.68
C GLU A 119 -15.63 9.76 -6.03
N LEU A 120 -15.70 9.37 -4.76
CA LEU A 120 -14.62 8.70 -4.04
C LEU A 120 -14.67 7.18 -4.16
N MET A 121 -15.39 6.66 -5.14
CA MET A 121 -15.52 5.23 -5.40
C MET A 121 -15.50 4.94 -6.90
N GLY A 122 -14.70 3.98 -7.29
CA GLY A 122 -14.66 3.46 -8.65
C GLY A 122 -13.24 3.12 -9.11
N PRO A 123 -13.13 2.35 -10.19
CA PRO A 123 -11.83 1.90 -10.71
C PRO A 123 -10.92 3.05 -11.18
N HIS A 124 -11.46 4.22 -11.50
CA HIS A 124 -10.67 5.41 -11.85
C HIS A 124 -9.71 5.85 -10.73
N LEU A 125 -10.05 5.55 -9.47
CA LEU A 125 -9.18 5.85 -8.34
C LEU A 125 -7.88 5.02 -8.34
N LEU A 126 -7.87 3.85 -9.00
CA LEU A 126 -6.64 3.08 -9.19
C LEU A 126 -5.67 3.79 -10.14
N ASP A 127 -6.19 4.49 -11.15
CA ASP A 127 -5.36 5.31 -12.04
C ASP A 127 -4.75 6.49 -11.27
N GLU A 128 -5.50 7.11 -10.36
CA GLU A 128 -5.00 8.16 -9.47
C GLU A 128 -3.93 7.62 -8.52
N VAL A 129 -4.15 6.47 -7.89
CA VAL A 129 -3.16 5.78 -7.04
C VAL A 129 -1.86 5.55 -7.81
N ALA A 130 -1.96 5.02 -9.03
CA ALA A 130 -0.78 4.79 -9.87
C ALA A 130 -0.06 6.11 -10.22
N ALA A 131 -0.82 7.15 -10.56
CA ALA A 131 -0.25 8.47 -10.88
C ALA A 131 0.47 9.09 -9.67
N ASP A 132 -0.10 8.97 -8.46
CA ASP A 132 0.48 9.50 -7.23
C ASP A 132 1.77 8.76 -6.84
N ILE A 133 1.79 7.42 -6.92
CA ILE A 133 3.01 6.62 -6.74
C ILE A 133 4.09 7.06 -7.74
N ARG A 134 3.71 7.25 -9.02
CA ARG A 134 4.60 7.62 -10.12
C ARG A 134 5.23 9.01 -9.99
N LYS A 135 4.72 9.88 -9.13
CA LYS A 135 5.38 11.17 -8.84
C LYS A 135 6.79 10.96 -8.29
N ASN A 136 6.97 9.93 -7.45
CA ASN A 136 8.23 9.68 -6.76
C ASN A 136 8.95 8.39 -7.22
N TYR A 137 8.24 7.39 -7.73
CA TYR A 137 8.81 6.09 -8.10
C TYR A 137 8.79 5.87 -9.62
N LYS A 138 9.95 5.52 -10.19
CA LYS A 138 10.15 5.32 -11.63
C LYS A 138 10.40 3.86 -12.03
N GLY A 139 10.48 2.94 -11.06
CA GLY A 139 10.63 1.51 -11.32
C GLY A 139 9.38 0.83 -11.88
N SER A 140 9.38 -0.48 -11.99
CA SER A 140 8.20 -1.24 -12.42
C SER A 140 7.10 -1.14 -11.36
N LEU A 141 5.88 -0.73 -11.75
CA LEU A 141 4.72 -0.60 -10.87
C LEU A 141 3.57 -1.48 -11.34
N HIS A 142 3.05 -2.26 -10.43
CA HIS A 142 1.86 -3.09 -10.62
C HIS A 142 0.81 -2.76 -9.56
N LEU A 143 -0.44 -2.65 -9.97
CA LEU A 143 -1.57 -2.65 -9.04
C LEU A 143 -2.08 -4.09 -8.93
N ALA A 144 -2.14 -4.60 -7.71
CA ALA A 144 -2.49 -6.00 -7.46
C ALA A 144 -3.90 -6.35 -7.95
N ARG A 145 -4.03 -7.54 -8.49
CA ARG A 145 -5.31 -8.16 -8.87
C ARG A 145 -5.26 -9.63 -8.46
N ASP A 146 -6.43 -10.20 -8.19
CA ASP A 146 -6.54 -11.62 -7.88
C ASP A 146 -5.87 -12.49 -8.95
N LEU A 147 -5.13 -13.49 -8.50
CA LEU A 147 -4.38 -14.44 -9.34
C LEU A 147 -3.29 -13.80 -10.22
N MET A 148 -2.87 -12.57 -9.92
CA MET A 148 -1.77 -11.92 -10.62
C MET A 148 -0.46 -12.71 -10.44
N ARG A 149 0.24 -12.97 -11.54
CA ARG A 149 1.56 -13.59 -11.54
C ARG A 149 2.62 -12.54 -11.90
N ILE A 150 3.73 -12.57 -11.17
CA ILE A 150 4.90 -11.72 -11.41
C ILE A 150 6.13 -12.63 -11.45
N ASP A 151 6.87 -12.55 -12.53
CA ASP A 151 8.14 -13.25 -12.70
C ASP A 151 9.30 -12.33 -12.23
N LEU A 152 10.26 -12.88 -11.48
CA LEU A 152 11.39 -12.16 -10.87
C LEU A 152 12.72 -12.44 -11.55
#